data_323172e1a6188e227e30c15952062638
#
_entry.id   323172e1a6188e227e30c15952062638
#
_cell.length_a   1.000
_cell.length_b   1.000
_cell.length_c   1.000
_cell.angle_alpha   90.00
_cell.angle_beta   90.00
_cell.angle_gamma   90.00
#
_symmetry.space_group_name_H-M   'P 1'
#
loop_
_entity.id
_entity.type
_entity.pdbx_description
1 polymer ?
#
loop_
_entity_poly.entity_id
_entity_poly.type
_entity_poly.pdbx_seq_one_letter_code
_entity_poly.pdbx_strand_id
1 'polypeptide(L)'
;IRGCIIKDFRKLAALLCAVFMLMPGVVLAADLNFPVACYQGDELAKVREWEKTFAGKKINAANVDQVKEFLPESFYNLMKDTKRWGDWWFVIAPYQEVPYSPGYIKATKEYNGQSKIDDNGEIVNWTAGVPFPDTKDNALQMAHNFRCRNFGDGYKNQDTGYIIDGKLKYDMSLGVQNNLNFVSGRVDTPPIPSYPDNPKQMWRAFTMLQLAPPETRNMRIMEINYNDRMKPYDSWYWMPSIRRIRRRSTTERQDAQGGGDYCAFDNMGWDGPVSLNTYKFLGAKEYLMGRHNDAAKLEHQPGECLWKGTQRERIKLQVIEAKSKDPNFIYSKMIWYLDPESWQMLYADKYDRQGRLWKAQDQIGFVGTGYQGVPVTHFNTGQMIDVQRTHSTIAISKFEFGQQFPMDMFTLDYLQKRGY
;
A
#
# COMPACT_ATOMS: atom_id res chain seq x y z
N ILE A 1 47.37 -48.87 -41.59
CA ILE A 1 47.13 -48.16 -40.35
C ILE A 1 47.22 -46.64 -40.59
N ARG A 2 46.45 -46.07 -41.52
CA ARG A 2 46.34 -44.58 -41.71
C ARG A 2 44.95 -44.12 -42.15
N GLY A 3 43.91 -44.72 -41.66
CA GLY A 3 42.52 -44.39 -42.08
C GLY A 3 41.48 -44.21 -40.99
N CYS A 4 41.85 -44.26 -39.69
CA CYS A 4 40.85 -44.30 -38.61
C CYS A 4 40.84 -43.10 -37.65
N ILE A 5 41.70 -42.09 -37.78
CA ILE A 5 41.84 -41.00 -36.82
C ILE A 5 41.12 -39.70 -37.23
N ILE A 6 40.68 -39.60 -38.53
CA ILE A 6 40.09 -38.33 -39.03
C ILE A 6 38.53 -38.29 -38.91
N LYS A 7 37.87 -39.42 -38.63
CA LYS A 7 36.40 -39.45 -38.54
C LYS A 7 35.84 -39.00 -37.15
N ASP A 8 36.67 -39.08 -36.10
CA ASP A 8 36.20 -38.73 -34.76
C ASP A 8 36.31 -37.24 -34.43
N PHE A 9 37.24 -36.52 -35.09
CA PHE A 9 37.34 -35.06 -34.87
C PHE A 9 36.16 -34.26 -35.44
N ARG A 10 35.48 -34.74 -36.49
CA ARG A 10 34.28 -34.08 -37.04
C ARG A 10 33.03 -34.29 -36.19
N LYS A 11 32.94 -35.37 -35.46
CA LYS A 11 31.82 -35.61 -34.51
C LYS A 11 32.03 -34.85 -33.22
N LEU A 12 33.27 -34.66 -32.76
CA LEU A 12 33.54 -33.86 -31.55
C LEU A 12 33.36 -32.36 -31.80
N ALA A 13 33.66 -31.86 -33.00
CA ALA A 13 33.43 -30.48 -33.39
C ALA A 13 31.92 -30.18 -33.57
N ALA A 14 31.14 -31.15 -34.07
CA ALA A 14 29.68 -30.99 -34.19
C ALA A 14 28.95 -31.05 -32.83
N LEU A 15 29.48 -31.80 -31.84
CA LEU A 15 28.92 -31.85 -30.50
C LEU A 15 29.25 -30.58 -29.68
N LEU A 16 30.40 -29.95 -29.90
CA LEU A 16 30.78 -28.68 -29.29
C LEU A 16 30.00 -27.47 -29.85
N CYS A 17 29.65 -27.50 -31.15
CA CYS A 17 28.79 -26.45 -31.72
C CYS A 17 27.30 -26.57 -31.29
N ALA A 18 26.81 -27.76 -30.96
CA ALA A 18 25.43 -27.97 -30.54
C ALA A 18 25.19 -27.59 -29.04
N VAL A 19 26.25 -27.62 -28.21
CA VAL A 19 26.18 -27.22 -26.81
C VAL A 19 26.23 -25.69 -26.63
N PHE A 20 26.79 -24.94 -27.60
CA PHE A 20 26.85 -23.48 -27.59
C PHE A 20 25.52 -22.80 -28.05
N MET A 21 24.55 -23.53 -28.61
CA MET A 21 23.27 -22.97 -29.07
C MET A 21 22.14 -23.08 -28.05
N LEU A 22 22.42 -23.55 -26.83
CA LEU A 22 21.40 -23.67 -25.75
C LEU A 22 21.78 -22.91 -24.47
N MET A 23 22.68 -21.94 -24.56
CA MET A 23 22.73 -20.94 -23.48
C MET A 23 21.56 -19.99 -23.70
N PRO A 24 20.62 -19.88 -22.74
CA PRO A 24 19.65 -18.80 -22.80
C PRO A 24 20.49 -17.51 -22.89
N GLY A 25 20.22 -16.70 -23.90
CA GLY A 25 20.91 -15.44 -24.07
C GLY A 25 20.84 -14.69 -22.75
N VAL A 26 21.96 -14.39 -22.14
CA VAL A 26 22.06 -13.38 -21.09
C VAL A 26 21.60 -12.11 -21.77
N VAL A 27 20.32 -11.81 -21.65
CA VAL A 27 19.81 -10.47 -21.92
C VAL A 27 20.57 -9.63 -20.91
N LEU A 28 21.58 -8.91 -21.36
CA LEU A 28 22.19 -7.83 -20.59
C LEU A 28 21.00 -6.96 -20.18
N ALA A 29 20.65 -7.02 -18.89
CA ALA A 29 19.65 -6.14 -18.34
C ALA A 29 20.10 -4.72 -18.70
N ALA A 30 19.33 -4.05 -19.55
CA ALA A 30 19.53 -2.63 -19.80
C ALA A 30 19.64 -1.96 -18.43
N ASP A 31 20.57 -1.00 -18.29
CA ASP A 31 20.77 -0.31 -17.02
C ASP A 31 19.42 0.22 -16.51
N LEU A 32 18.84 -0.50 -15.56
CA LEU A 32 17.57 -0.15 -14.98
C LEU A 32 17.78 1.11 -14.15
N ASN A 33 17.14 2.22 -14.53
CA ASN A 33 17.12 3.43 -13.74
C ASN A 33 16.20 3.22 -12.52
N PHE A 34 16.74 2.55 -11.50
CA PHE A 34 16.09 2.27 -10.24
C PHE A 34 17.10 2.35 -9.10
N PRO A 35 16.84 3.03 -8.00
CA PRO A 35 15.59 3.71 -7.61
C PRO A 35 15.26 4.97 -8.42
N VAL A 36 13.97 5.34 -8.42
CA VAL A 36 13.43 6.52 -9.11
C VAL A 36 13.22 7.63 -8.08
N ALA A 37 13.66 8.86 -8.40
CA ALA A 37 13.33 10.06 -7.64
C ALA A 37 12.22 10.85 -8.36
N CYS A 38 11.31 11.48 -7.60
CA CYS A 38 10.24 12.32 -8.16
C CYS A 38 10.78 13.52 -8.95
N TYR A 39 11.92 14.06 -8.52
CA TYR A 39 12.52 15.25 -9.11
C TYR A 39 14.02 15.07 -9.31
N GLN A 40 14.54 15.57 -10.45
CA GLN A 40 15.95 15.63 -10.75
C GLN A 40 16.28 16.94 -11.50
N GLY A 41 17.52 17.38 -11.41
CA GLY A 41 18.03 18.54 -12.16
C GLY A 41 17.17 19.81 -11.96
N ASP A 42 16.73 20.40 -13.09
CA ASP A 42 15.97 21.67 -13.08
C ASP A 42 14.59 21.56 -12.40
N GLU A 43 13.97 20.37 -12.40
CA GLU A 43 12.69 20.18 -11.68
C GLU A 43 12.90 20.26 -10.19
N LEU A 44 13.93 19.62 -9.66
CA LEU A 44 14.29 19.74 -8.24
C LEU A 44 14.64 21.17 -7.86
N ALA A 45 15.38 21.87 -8.71
CA ALA A 45 15.72 23.30 -8.46
C ALA A 45 14.46 24.18 -8.36
N LYS A 46 13.45 23.97 -9.21
CA LYS A 46 12.16 24.68 -9.16
C LYS A 46 11.40 24.38 -7.87
N VAL A 47 11.38 23.13 -7.42
CA VAL A 47 10.75 22.74 -6.15
C VAL A 47 11.47 23.42 -4.99
N ARG A 48 12.80 23.40 -4.96
CA ARG A 48 13.59 24.05 -3.91
C ARG A 48 13.38 25.58 -3.86
N GLU A 49 13.21 26.23 -5.02
CA GLU A 49 12.88 27.66 -5.07
C GLU A 49 11.48 27.95 -4.49
N TRP A 50 10.49 27.13 -4.85
CA TRP A 50 9.13 27.24 -4.28
C TRP A 50 9.15 27.03 -2.75
N GLU A 51 9.93 26.07 -2.26
CA GLU A 51 10.09 25.76 -0.84
C GLU A 51 10.63 26.94 -0.03
N LYS A 52 11.49 27.81 -0.59
CA LYS A 52 11.95 29.01 0.11
C LYS A 52 10.81 29.90 0.57
N THR A 53 9.70 29.88 -0.17
CA THR A 53 8.52 30.66 0.15
C THR A 53 7.53 29.92 1.05
N PHE A 54 7.43 28.60 0.92
CA PHE A 54 6.34 27.85 1.52
C PHE A 54 6.74 26.87 2.63
N ALA A 55 7.97 26.39 2.68
CA ALA A 55 8.41 25.44 3.71
C ALA A 55 8.26 26.04 5.12
N GLY A 56 7.72 25.24 6.04
CA GLY A 56 7.40 25.64 7.40
C GLY A 56 6.07 26.38 7.56
N LYS A 57 5.40 26.77 6.47
CA LYS A 57 4.10 27.45 6.56
C LYS A 57 3.01 26.47 7.03
N LYS A 58 2.22 26.95 7.98
CA LYS A 58 0.97 26.36 8.40
C LYS A 58 -0.12 26.72 7.38
N ILE A 59 -0.76 25.73 6.80
CA ILE A 59 -1.87 25.88 5.85
C ILE A 59 -3.17 25.46 6.53
N ASN A 60 -4.15 26.34 6.49
CA ASN A 60 -5.52 26.13 7.01
C ASN A 60 -6.54 26.78 6.06
N ALA A 61 -7.82 26.78 6.43
CA ALA A 61 -8.89 27.35 5.62
C ALA A 61 -8.69 28.81 5.16
N ALA A 62 -7.96 29.61 5.95
CA ALA A 62 -7.74 31.04 5.65
C ALA A 62 -6.73 31.27 4.51
N ASN A 63 -5.77 30.36 4.33
CA ASN A 63 -4.69 30.54 3.36
C ASN A 63 -4.51 29.39 2.37
N VAL A 64 -5.37 28.37 2.39
CA VAL A 64 -5.29 27.18 1.51
C VAL A 64 -5.35 27.54 0.03
N ASP A 65 -5.94 28.68 -0.34
CA ASP A 65 -6.00 29.17 -1.71
C ASP A 65 -4.61 29.38 -2.34
N GLN A 66 -3.59 29.67 -1.49
CA GLN A 66 -2.21 29.85 -1.95
C GLN A 66 -1.55 28.57 -2.50
N VAL A 67 -2.11 27.42 -2.18
CA VAL A 67 -1.59 26.09 -2.57
C VAL A 67 -2.66 25.20 -3.22
N LYS A 68 -3.78 25.78 -3.63
CA LYS A 68 -4.92 25.07 -4.21
C LYS A 68 -4.52 24.15 -5.37
N GLU A 69 -3.63 24.62 -6.22
CA GLU A 69 -3.16 23.86 -7.39
C GLU A 69 -2.45 22.54 -7.03
N PHE A 70 -1.91 22.44 -5.80
CA PHE A 70 -1.22 21.27 -5.27
C PHE A 70 -2.09 20.42 -4.33
N LEU A 71 -3.41 20.56 -4.39
CA LEU A 71 -4.32 19.78 -3.56
C LEU A 71 -5.33 19.03 -4.45
N PRO A 72 -5.69 17.77 -4.13
CA PRO A 72 -6.88 17.17 -4.70
C PRO A 72 -8.10 18.07 -4.43
N GLU A 73 -9.00 18.17 -5.39
CA GLU A 73 -10.17 19.06 -5.25
C GLU A 73 -11.02 18.71 -4.01
N SER A 74 -11.20 17.42 -3.75
CA SER A 74 -11.91 16.94 -2.58
C SER A 74 -11.26 17.40 -1.28
N PHE A 75 -9.93 17.32 -1.17
CA PHE A 75 -9.16 17.74 -0.01
C PHE A 75 -9.24 19.27 0.21
N TYR A 76 -9.09 20.04 -0.89
CA TYR A 76 -9.26 21.48 -0.84
C TYR A 76 -10.66 21.88 -0.33
N ASN A 77 -11.72 21.22 -0.84
CA ASN A 77 -13.09 21.50 -0.44
C ASN A 77 -13.33 21.15 1.06
N LEU A 78 -12.75 20.07 1.55
CA LEU A 78 -12.79 19.74 2.98
C LEU A 78 -12.18 20.86 3.83
N MET A 79 -11.03 21.41 3.42
CA MET A 79 -10.37 22.49 4.17
C MET A 79 -11.16 23.81 4.15
N LYS A 80 -11.84 24.11 3.07
CA LYS A 80 -12.58 25.39 2.91
C LYS A 80 -13.87 25.43 3.73
N ASP A 81 -14.54 24.31 3.92
CA ASP A 81 -15.81 24.25 4.63
C ASP A 81 -15.61 23.93 6.12
N THR A 82 -15.07 24.88 6.86
CA THR A 82 -14.82 24.75 8.31
C THR A 82 -16.07 24.59 9.15
N LYS A 83 -17.24 25.04 8.65
CA LYS A 83 -18.52 24.85 9.35
C LYS A 83 -18.89 23.38 9.40
N ARG A 84 -18.58 22.65 8.34
CA ARG A 84 -18.90 21.24 8.20
C ARG A 84 -17.81 20.33 8.75
N TRP A 85 -16.52 20.68 8.59
CA TRP A 85 -15.39 19.79 8.80
C TRP A 85 -14.47 20.20 9.95
N GLY A 86 -14.75 21.31 10.62
CA GLY A 86 -13.88 21.90 11.66
C GLY A 86 -12.69 22.67 11.04
N ASP A 87 -11.93 23.30 11.91
CA ASP A 87 -10.73 24.04 11.51
C ASP A 87 -9.48 23.21 11.83
N TRP A 88 -8.91 22.62 10.80
CA TRP A 88 -7.71 21.81 10.88
C TRP A 88 -6.62 22.35 9.93
N TRP A 89 -5.40 21.88 10.08
CA TRP A 89 -4.26 22.44 9.37
C TRP A 89 -3.16 21.40 9.15
N PHE A 90 -2.31 21.67 8.15
CA PHE A 90 -1.08 20.95 7.92
C PHE A 90 0.12 21.91 7.79
N VAL A 91 1.34 21.38 7.83
CA VAL A 91 2.59 22.14 7.63
C VAL A 91 3.23 21.68 6.33
N ILE A 92 3.71 22.64 5.52
CA ILE A 92 4.50 22.32 4.32
C ILE A 92 5.92 21.96 4.76
N ALA A 93 6.34 20.74 4.45
CA ALA A 93 7.70 20.26 4.64
C ALA A 93 8.49 20.33 3.34
N PRO A 94 9.82 20.49 3.38
CA PRO A 94 10.66 20.33 2.21
C PRO A 94 10.59 18.91 1.66
N TYR A 95 10.62 18.77 0.35
CA TYR A 95 10.71 17.47 -0.34
C TYR A 95 11.96 16.70 0.12
N GLN A 96 11.77 15.43 0.41
CA GLN A 96 12.82 14.47 0.70
C GLN A 96 12.59 13.22 -0.15
N GLU A 97 13.66 12.64 -0.67
CA GLU A 97 13.57 11.34 -1.36
C GLU A 97 13.20 10.24 -0.37
N VAL A 98 12.42 9.28 -0.85
CA VAL A 98 12.08 8.10 -0.07
C VAL A 98 13.24 7.11 -0.12
N PRO A 99 13.81 6.69 1.02
CA PRO A 99 14.88 5.72 1.01
C PRO A 99 14.34 4.32 0.68
N TYR A 100 15.06 3.62 -0.20
CA TYR A 100 14.78 2.22 -0.50
C TYR A 100 15.68 1.29 0.32
N SER A 101 15.14 0.15 0.76
CA SER A 101 15.97 -0.87 1.36
C SER A 101 16.90 -1.52 0.33
N PRO A 102 18.14 -1.91 0.73
CA PRO A 102 19.06 -2.59 -0.17
C PRO A 102 18.52 -3.89 -0.76
N GLY A 103 17.75 -4.66 0.02
CA GLY A 103 17.11 -5.90 -0.43
C GLY A 103 16.05 -5.63 -1.51
N TYR A 104 15.25 -4.57 -1.37
CA TYR A 104 14.25 -4.20 -2.36
C TYR A 104 14.88 -3.73 -3.68
N ILE A 105 15.98 -2.95 -3.61
CA ILE A 105 16.74 -2.54 -4.79
C ILE A 105 17.31 -3.78 -5.50
N LYS A 106 17.95 -4.68 -4.74
CA LYS A 106 18.52 -5.91 -5.27
C LYS A 106 17.47 -6.77 -5.95
N ALA A 107 16.36 -7.06 -5.27
CA ALA A 107 15.28 -7.89 -5.81
C ALA A 107 14.65 -7.26 -7.08
N THR A 108 14.44 -5.93 -7.09
CA THR A 108 13.92 -5.24 -8.27
C THR A 108 14.83 -5.43 -9.49
N LYS A 109 16.16 -5.32 -9.31
CA LYS A 109 17.13 -5.52 -10.40
C LYS A 109 17.23 -6.99 -10.82
N GLU A 110 17.26 -7.92 -9.87
CA GLU A 110 17.43 -9.35 -10.11
C GLU A 110 16.21 -9.97 -10.84
N TYR A 111 15.00 -9.54 -10.48
CA TYR A 111 13.76 -10.08 -11.04
C TYR A 111 13.13 -9.18 -12.12
N ASN A 112 13.83 -8.14 -12.56
CA ASN A 112 13.36 -7.25 -13.62
C ASN A 112 13.00 -8.04 -14.90
N GLY A 113 11.83 -7.73 -15.48
CA GLY A 113 11.33 -8.35 -16.72
C GLY A 113 10.74 -9.76 -16.57
N GLN A 114 10.76 -10.36 -15.37
CA GLN A 114 10.14 -11.67 -15.13
C GLN A 114 8.62 -11.58 -14.97
N SER A 115 8.16 -10.52 -14.31
CA SER A 115 6.73 -10.31 -14.07
C SER A 115 5.96 -10.05 -15.36
N LYS A 116 4.80 -10.69 -15.49
CA LYS A 116 3.88 -10.52 -16.61
C LYS A 116 2.46 -10.27 -16.08
N ILE A 117 1.61 -9.74 -16.92
CA ILE A 117 0.17 -9.61 -16.65
C ILE A 117 -0.53 -10.64 -17.52
N ASP A 118 -1.38 -11.48 -16.91
CA ASP A 118 -2.16 -12.50 -17.59
C ASP A 118 -3.42 -11.91 -18.27
N ASP A 119 -4.17 -12.77 -18.95
CA ASP A 119 -5.40 -12.37 -19.66
C ASP A 119 -6.52 -11.89 -18.73
N ASN A 120 -6.46 -12.21 -17.44
CA ASN A 120 -7.39 -11.71 -16.42
C ASN A 120 -7.01 -10.33 -15.90
N GLY A 121 -5.79 -9.86 -16.19
CA GLY A 121 -5.23 -8.62 -15.69
C GLY A 121 -4.50 -8.77 -14.36
N GLU A 122 -4.15 -10.00 -13.95
CA GLU A 122 -3.38 -10.26 -12.74
C GLU A 122 -1.90 -10.52 -13.03
N ILE A 123 -1.08 -10.22 -12.02
CA ILE A 123 0.36 -10.44 -12.11
C ILE A 123 0.71 -11.92 -11.96
N VAL A 124 1.56 -12.41 -12.86
CA VAL A 124 2.15 -13.75 -12.81
C VAL A 124 3.68 -13.66 -12.88
N ASN A 125 4.37 -14.71 -12.39
CA ASN A 125 5.84 -14.81 -12.36
C ASN A 125 6.53 -13.69 -11.54
N TRP A 126 5.82 -13.03 -10.64
CA TRP A 126 6.43 -12.08 -9.72
C TRP A 126 7.07 -12.84 -8.54
N THR A 127 8.34 -12.54 -8.28
CA THR A 127 9.08 -13.13 -7.15
C THR A 127 9.20 -12.12 -6.00
N ALA A 128 9.78 -10.96 -6.24
CA ALA A 128 9.98 -9.91 -5.24
C ALA A 128 10.38 -8.59 -5.92
N GLY A 129 10.40 -7.48 -5.18
CA GLY A 129 10.75 -6.16 -5.68
C GLY A 129 9.64 -5.50 -6.49
N VAL A 130 9.94 -4.38 -7.17
CA VAL A 130 9.01 -3.68 -8.06
C VAL A 130 8.80 -4.52 -9.32
N PRO A 131 7.57 -4.96 -9.61
CA PRO A 131 7.35 -5.83 -10.78
C PRO A 131 7.53 -5.12 -12.13
N PHE A 132 7.22 -3.83 -12.20
CA PHE A 132 7.28 -3.02 -13.42
C PHE A 132 7.97 -1.67 -13.15
N PRO A 133 9.30 -1.62 -13.09
CA PRO A 133 10.01 -0.37 -12.75
C PRO A 133 9.81 0.77 -13.77
N ASP A 134 9.60 0.45 -15.04
CA ASP A 134 9.32 1.40 -16.13
C ASP A 134 7.86 1.24 -16.59
N THR A 135 6.93 1.85 -15.86
CA THR A 135 5.49 1.76 -16.16
C THR A 135 5.06 2.71 -17.30
N LYS A 136 5.83 3.76 -17.58
CA LYS A 136 5.38 4.87 -18.46
C LYS A 136 3.94 5.29 -18.10
N ASP A 137 3.01 5.21 -19.08
CA ASP A 137 1.60 5.56 -18.89
C ASP A 137 0.70 4.32 -18.63
N ASN A 138 1.30 3.18 -18.27
CA ASN A 138 0.54 1.95 -18.05
C ASN A 138 -0.02 1.89 -16.62
N ALA A 139 -1.27 2.34 -16.46
CA ALA A 139 -1.96 2.40 -15.18
C ALA A 139 -2.17 1.01 -14.53
N LEU A 140 -2.29 -0.06 -15.33
CA LEU A 140 -2.43 -1.43 -14.79
C LEU A 140 -1.12 -1.89 -14.15
N GLN A 141 0.04 -1.60 -14.76
CA GLN A 141 1.34 -1.87 -14.18
C GLN A 141 1.56 -1.05 -12.89
N MET A 142 1.15 0.23 -12.88
CA MET A 142 1.21 1.07 -11.68
C MET A 142 0.38 0.49 -10.53
N ALA A 143 -0.82 -0.05 -10.82
CA ALA A 143 -1.66 -0.70 -9.83
C ALA A 143 -1.00 -1.98 -9.27
N HIS A 144 -0.28 -2.76 -10.11
CA HIS A 144 0.49 -3.90 -9.63
C HIS A 144 1.71 -3.50 -8.80
N ASN A 145 2.43 -2.43 -9.18
CA ASN A 145 3.52 -1.90 -8.37
C ASN A 145 3.01 -1.49 -6.97
N PHE A 146 1.87 -0.78 -6.91
CA PHE A 146 1.21 -0.48 -5.64
C PHE A 146 0.91 -1.75 -4.82
N ARG A 147 0.39 -2.82 -5.44
CA ARG A 147 0.07 -4.07 -4.71
C ARG A 147 1.31 -4.84 -4.25
N CYS A 148 2.43 -4.73 -4.95
CA CYS A 148 3.69 -5.44 -4.69
C CYS A 148 4.74 -4.57 -3.97
N ARG A 149 4.36 -3.37 -3.50
CA ARG A 149 5.29 -2.48 -2.81
C ARG A 149 5.84 -3.08 -1.52
N ASN A 150 6.99 -2.59 -1.08
CA ASN A 150 7.64 -3.07 0.14
C ASN A 150 6.87 -2.62 1.39
N PHE A 151 6.58 -3.57 2.28
CA PHE A 151 5.96 -3.36 3.59
C PHE A 151 6.88 -3.78 4.74
N GLY A 152 8.17 -4.07 4.49
CA GLY A 152 9.13 -4.53 5.48
C GLY A 152 9.03 -6.00 5.82
N ASP A 153 8.49 -6.85 4.91
CA ASP A 153 8.38 -8.32 4.99
C ASP A 153 7.52 -8.88 6.13
N GLY A 154 7.44 -8.17 7.22
CA GLY A 154 6.59 -8.52 8.35
C GLY A 154 6.59 -7.40 9.39
N TYR A 155 5.44 -7.14 9.96
CA TYR A 155 5.32 -6.13 11.02
C TYR A 155 4.23 -6.48 12.03
N LYS A 156 4.42 -5.96 13.23
CA LYS A 156 3.38 -5.77 14.23
C LYS A 156 3.07 -4.29 14.29
N ASN A 157 1.79 -3.93 14.37
CA ASN A 157 1.42 -2.55 14.65
C ASN A 157 0.25 -2.46 15.61
N GLN A 158 0.15 -1.32 16.26
CA GLN A 158 -0.98 -0.95 17.07
C GLN A 158 -1.58 0.33 16.52
N ASP A 159 -2.86 0.26 16.13
CA ASP A 159 -3.64 1.40 15.69
C ASP A 159 -4.48 1.92 16.85
N THR A 160 -4.48 3.23 17.01
CA THR A 160 -5.35 3.95 17.94
C THR A 160 -5.98 5.13 17.23
N GLY A 161 -7.25 5.41 17.53
CA GLY A 161 -7.95 6.48 16.83
C GLY A 161 -9.40 6.63 17.25
N TYR A 162 -10.17 7.28 16.39
CA TYR A 162 -11.55 7.62 16.66
C TYR A 162 -12.43 7.48 15.43
N ILE A 163 -13.69 7.11 15.67
CA ILE A 163 -14.80 7.36 14.76
C ILE A 163 -15.42 8.68 15.17
N ILE A 164 -15.66 9.57 14.21
CA ILE A 164 -16.14 10.94 14.43
C ILE A 164 -17.50 11.05 13.74
N ASP A 165 -18.53 11.43 14.51
CA ASP A 165 -19.90 11.54 14.05
C ASP A 165 -20.17 12.82 13.21
N GLY A 166 -21.38 12.94 12.66
CA GLY A 166 -21.82 14.09 11.86
C GLY A 166 -21.88 15.43 12.60
N LYS A 167 -21.64 15.44 13.90
CA LYS A 167 -21.52 16.65 14.75
C LYS A 167 -20.05 16.90 15.16
N LEU A 168 -19.12 16.20 14.54
CA LEU A 168 -17.69 16.22 14.83
C LEU A 168 -17.34 15.84 16.28
N LYS A 169 -18.12 14.94 16.87
CA LYS A 169 -17.84 14.36 18.19
C LYS A 169 -17.25 12.97 18.06
N TYR A 170 -16.49 12.56 19.07
CA TYR A 170 -16.05 11.17 19.18
C TYR A 170 -17.27 10.28 19.46
N ASP A 171 -17.64 9.49 18.45
CA ASP A 171 -18.66 8.46 18.58
C ASP A 171 -18.07 7.20 19.24
N MET A 172 -16.87 6.82 18.80
CA MET A 172 -16.20 5.61 19.28
C MET A 172 -14.67 5.78 19.27
N SER A 173 -13.99 5.23 20.26
CA SER A 173 -12.54 5.04 20.21
C SER A 173 -12.21 3.73 19.53
N LEU A 174 -11.14 3.73 18.74
CA LEU A 174 -10.60 2.58 18.05
C LEU A 174 -9.30 2.12 18.69
N GLY A 175 -9.12 0.82 18.82
CA GLY A 175 -7.85 0.24 19.22
C GLY A 175 -7.73 -1.16 18.63
N VAL A 176 -6.71 -1.40 17.81
CA VAL A 176 -6.42 -2.72 17.25
C VAL A 176 -4.93 -3.01 17.30
N GLN A 177 -4.58 -4.28 17.44
CA GLN A 177 -3.23 -4.77 17.23
C GLN A 177 -3.23 -5.70 16.03
N ASN A 178 -2.31 -5.45 15.09
CA ASN A 178 -2.20 -6.26 13.89
C ASN A 178 -0.82 -6.94 13.83
N ASN A 179 -0.78 -8.12 13.22
CA ASN A 179 0.44 -8.78 12.79
C ASN A 179 0.28 -9.14 11.32
N LEU A 180 1.21 -8.69 10.49
CA LEU A 180 1.29 -9.04 9.09
C LEU A 180 2.61 -9.75 8.81
N ASN A 181 2.54 -10.87 8.11
CA ASN A 181 3.71 -11.62 7.66
C ASN A 181 3.60 -11.90 6.16
N PHE A 182 4.59 -11.47 5.40
CA PHE A 182 4.74 -11.91 4.03
C PHE A 182 5.42 -13.27 4.00
N VAL A 183 4.80 -14.23 3.33
CA VAL A 183 5.30 -15.59 3.17
C VAL A 183 6.11 -15.70 1.87
N SER A 184 5.78 -14.88 0.87
CA SER A 184 6.55 -14.71 -0.36
C SER A 184 6.62 -13.23 -0.75
N GLY A 185 7.57 -12.87 -1.63
CA GLY A 185 7.86 -11.50 -2.00
C GLY A 185 8.76 -10.76 -1.00
N ARG A 186 9.48 -11.50 -0.16
CA ARG A 186 10.34 -10.97 0.90
C ARG A 186 11.68 -10.48 0.32
N VAL A 187 12.20 -9.42 0.90
CA VAL A 187 13.40 -8.75 0.36
C VAL A 187 14.48 -8.45 1.41
N ASP A 188 14.11 -8.22 2.67
CA ASP A 188 15.04 -7.77 3.72
C ASP A 188 15.11 -8.74 4.90
N THR A 189 13.99 -9.34 5.29
CA THR A 189 13.90 -10.21 6.45
C THR A 189 13.92 -11.70 6.02
N PRO A 190 14.92 -12.51 6.42
CA PRO A 190 14.95 -13.94 6.09
C PRO A 190 13.71 -14.70 6.57
N PRO A 191 13.30 -15.78 5.89
CA PRO A 191 13.87 -16.31 4.65
C PRO A 191 13.47 -15.47 3.42
N ILE A 192 14.38 -15.36 2.44
CA ILE A 192 14.24 -14.56 1.21
C ILE A 192 14.40 -15.50 0.00
N PRO A 193 13.60 -15.36 -1.09
CA PRO A 193 12.48 -14.44 -1.29
C PRO A 193 11.15 -14.97 -0.71
N SER A 194 11.14 -16.16 -0.14
CA SER A 194 9.95 -16.79 0.43
C SER A 194 10.31 -17.80 1.52
N TYR A 195 9.33 -18.15 2.33
CA TYR A 195 9.47 -19.31 3.24
C TYR A 195 9.63 -20.59 2.41
N PRO A 196 10.58 -21.49 2.79
CA PRO A 196 10.85 -22.73 2.03
C PRO A 196 9.68 -23.72 2.12
N ASP A 197 8.94 -23.72 3.24
CA ASP A 197 7.76 -24.55 3.45
C ASP A 197 6.49 -23.70 3.30
N ASN A 198 6.01 -23.59 2.07
CA ASN A 198 4.78 -22.86 1.72
C ASN A 198 3.89 -23.69 0.77
N PRO A 199 3.41 -24.87 1.22
CA PRO A 199 2.63 -25.78 0.35
C PRO A 199 1.29 -25.18 -0.09
N LYS A 200 0.73 -24.26 0.70
CA LYS A 200 -0.52 -23.55 0.37
C LYS A 200 -0.34 -22.40 -0.62
N GLN A 201 0.89 -22.09 -1.03
CA GLN A 201 1.22 -20.95 -1.89
C GLN A 201 0.67 -19.63 -1.33
N MET A 202 0.85 -19.42 -0.03
CA MET A 202 0.48 -18.17 0.63
C MET A 202 1.41 -17.04 0.19
N TRP A 203 0.82 -15.89 -0.09
CA TRP A 203 1.56 -14.65 -0.29
C TRP A 203 1.82 -13.95 1.04
N ARG A 204 0.73 -13.74 1.80
CA ARG A 204 0.81 -13.11 3.13
C ARG A 204 -0.27 -13.67 4.05
N ALA A 205 -0.01 -13.54 5.35
CA ALA A 205 -0.94 -13.86 6.40
C ALA A 205 -1.06 -12.69 7.38
N PHE A 206 -2.25 -12.47 7.88
CA PHE A 206 -2.60 -11.33 8.72
C PHE A 206 -3.45 -11.79 9.91
N THR A 207 -3.17 -11.21 11.08
CA THR A 207 -4.06 -11.33 12.25
C THR A 207 -4.31 -9.97 12.86
N MET A 208 -5.53 -9.76 13.34
CA MET A 208 -5.95 -8.56 14.07
C MET A 208 -6.56 -8.95 15.41
N LEU A 209 -6.24 -8.20 16.44
CA LEU A 209 -6.87 -8.25 17.75
C LEU A 209 -7.53 -6.91 18.05
N GLN A 210 -8.83 -6.92 18.31
CA GLN A 210 -9.57 -5.74 18.75
C GLN A 210 -9.29 -5.44 20.22
N LEU A 211 -8.82 -4.25 20.52
CA LEU A 211 -8.51 -3.76 21.87
C LEU A 211 -9.60 -2.81 22.40
N ALA A 212 -10.19 -2.01 21.51
CA ALA A 212 -11.26 -1.06 21.79
C ALA A 212 -12.20 -0.95 20.58
N PRO A 213 -13.49 -0.69 20.74
CA PRO A 213 -14.17 -0.41 22.01
C PRO A 213 -14.42 -1.67 22.85
N PRO A 214 -14.90 -1.52 24.12
CA PRO A 214 -15.13 -2.64 25.03
C PRO A 214 -16.07 -3.73 24.48
N GLU A 215 -17.10 -3.34 23.72
CA GLU A 215 -18.13 -4.22 23.16
C GLU A 215 -17.57 -5.25 22.16
N THR A 216 -16.51 -4.90 21.45
CA THR A 216 -15.84 -5.75 20.47
C THR A 216 -14.46 -6.23 20.93
N ARG A 217 -14.08 -5.91 22.16
CA ARG A 217 -12.77 -6.30 22.70
C ARG A 217 -12.56 -7.80 22.63
N ASN A 218 -11.33 -8.22 22.28
CA ASN A 218 -10.93 -9.59 22.05
C ASN A 218 -11.52 -10.26 20.80
N MET A 219 -12.29 -9.55 19.96
CA MET A 219 -12.58 -10.04 18.62
C MET A 219 -11.25 -10.19 17.87
N ARG A 220 -11.14 -11.24 17.08
CA ARG A 220 -9.93 -11.52 16.29
C ARG A 220 -10.30 -11.78 14.85
N ILE A 221 -9.44 -11.31 13.96
CA ILE A 221 -9.52 -11.62 12.52
C ILE A 221 -8.24 -12.34 12.15
N MET A 222 -8.36 -13.34 11.27
CA MET A 222 -7.24 -13.95 10.57
C MET A 222 -7.56 -13.96 9.08
N GLU A 223 -6.59 -13.58 8.27
CA GLU A 223 -6.73 -13.53 6.82
C GLU A 223 -5.50 -14.10 6.13
N ILE A 224 -5.72 -14.94 5.10
CA ILE A 224 -4.67 -15.52 4.28
C ILE A 224 -4.90 -15.11 2.83
N ASN A 225 -3.87 -14.56 2.21
CA ASN A 225 -3.81 -14.23 0.80
C ASN A 225 -2.82 -15.14 0.08
N TYR A 226 -3.08 -15.43 -1.18
CA TYR A 226 -2.33 -16.41 -1.96
C TYR A 226 -1.49 -15.76 -3.07
N ASN A 227 -0.47 -16.49 -3.56
CA ASN A 227 0.30 -16.10 -4.73
C ASN A 227 -0.57 -16.04 -6.00
N ASP A 228 -1.50 -16.99 -6.14
CA ASP A 228 -2.60 -16.88 -7.09
C ASP A 228 -3.56 -15.74 -6.64
N ARG A 229 -3.48 -14.60 -7.32
CA ARG A 229 -4.24 -13.40 -6.98
C ARG A 229 -5.73 -13.50 -7.31
N MET A 230 -6.12 -14.46 -8.16
CA MET A 230 -7.52 -14.75 -8.46
C MET A 230 -8.18 -15.59 -7.37
N LYS A 231 -7.39 -16.31 -6.57
CA LYS A 231 -7.91 -17.09 -5.45
C LYS A 231 -8.48 -16.16 -4.38
N PRO A 232 -9.75 -16.34 -3.98
CA PRO A 232 -10.34 -15.56 -2.90
C PRO A 232 -9.54 -15.67 -1.60
N TYR A 233 -9.49 -14.58 -0.86
CA TYR A 233 -8.85 -14.56 0.45
C TYR A 233 -9.61 -15.45 1.41
N ASP A 234 -8.91 -16.27 2.18
CA ASP A 234 -9.50 -16.93 3.32
C ASP A 234 -9.48 -15.97 4.51
N SER A 235 -10.65 -15.68 5.06
CA SER A 235 -10.83 -14.76 6.17
C SER A 235 -11.74 -15.36 7.22
N TRP A 236 -11.32 -15.29 8.48
CA TRP A 236 -12.09 -15.77 9.62
C TRP A 236 -12.05 -14.78 10.75
N TYR A 237 -13.10 -14.73 11.53
CA TYR A 237 -13.10 -14.03 12.80
C TYR A 237 -13.55 -14.92 13.96
N TRP A 238 -12.88 -14.73 15.06
CA TRP A 238 -13.28 -15.22 16.37
C TRP A 238 -14.17 -14.18 17.03
N MET A 239 -15.35 -14.60 17.48
CA MET A 239 -16.32 -13.76 18.15
C MET A 239 -16.42 -14.18 19.63
N PRO A 240 -15.92 -13.38 20.59
CA PRO A 240 -15.93 -13.70 22.00
C PRO A 240 -17.35 -13.93 22.55
N SER A 241 -18.34 -13.17 22.11
CA SER A 241 -19.73 -13.24 22.56
C SER A 241 -20.38 -14.60 22.33
N ILE A 242 -20.02 -15.30 21.26
CA ILE A 242 -20.55 -16.64 20.92
C ILE A 242 -19.48 -17.74 21.02
N ARG A 243 -18.22 -17.40 21.32
CA ARG A 243 -17.07 -18.30 21.42
C ARG A 243 -16.91 -19.21 20.21
N ARG A 244 -17.07 -18.66 19.01
CA ARG A 244 -17.00 -19.41 17.75
C ARG A 244 -16.17 -18.67 16.71
N ILE A 245 -15.52 -19.47 15.86
CA ILE A 245 -14.91 -18.99 14.62
C ILE A 245 -15.99 -18.99 13.52
N ARG A 246 -16.08 -17.89 12.80
CA ARG A 246 -16.91 -17.75 11.60
C ARG A 246 -16.04 -17.39 10.41
N ARG A 247 -16.29 -18.04 9.26
CA ARG A 247 -15.68 -17.64 7.99
C ARG A 247 -16.36 -16.39 7.47
N ARG A 248 -15.56 -15.43 7.00
CA ARG A 248 -16.02 -14.21 6.36
C ARG A 248 -16.10 -14.41 4.84
N SER A 249 -17.21 -14.06 4.24
CA SER A 249 -17.36 -14.10 2.78
C SER A 249 -16.66 -12.93 2.10
N THR A 250 -16.40 -13.04 0.79
CA THR A 250 -15.84 -11.94 -0.01
C THR A 250 -16.79 -10.75 -0.05
N THR A 251 -18.11 -10.98 -0.04
CA THR A 251 -19.12 -9.91 -0.01
C THR A 251 -19.07 -9.11 1.28
N GLU A 252 -18.94 -9.79 2.43
CA GLU A 252 -18.82 -9.14 3.75
C GLU A 252 -17.56 -8.27 3.88
N ARG A 253 -16.57 -8.40 2.96
CA ARG A 253 -15.41 -7.50 2.92
C ARG A 253 -15.76 -6.09 2.48
N GLN A 254 -16.92 -5.86 1.88
CA GLN A 254 -17.43 -4.55 1.49
C GLN A 254 -18.16 -3.82 2.63
N ASP A 255 -18.48 -4.52 3.70
CA ASP A 255 -19.18 -3.94 4.85
C ASP A 255 -18.26 -3.04 5.66
N ALA A 256 -18.82 -1.98 6.22
CA ALA A 256 -18.11 -1.07 7.11
C ALA A 256 -17.55 -1.83 8.34
N GLN A 257 -16.30 -1.60 8.64
CA GLN A 257 -15.62 -2.25 9.76
C GLN A 257 -15.88 -1.47 11.06
N GLY A 258 -16.42 -2.17 12.07
CA GLY A 258 -16.59 -1.65 13.42
C GLY A 258 -17.40 -0.34 13.51
N GLY A 259 -18.31 -0.08 12.57
CA GLY A 259 -19.09 1.16 12.52
C GLY A 259 -18.35 2.35 11.89
N GLY A 260 -17.08 2.19 11.50
CA GLY A 260 -16.28 3.23 10.87
C GLY A 260 -16.50 3.36 9.35
N ASP A 261 -15.65 4.15 8.71
CA ASP A 261 -15.75 4.47 7.28
C ASP A 261 -14.96 3.52 6.37
N TYR A 262 -14.11 2.69 6.94
CA TYR A 262 -13.33 1.69 6.21
C TYR A 262 -14.11 0.41 5.99
N CYS A 263 -13.97 -0.18 4.82
CA CYS A 263 -14.24 -1.61 4.59
C CYS A 263 -12.90 -2.37 4.41
N ALA A 264 -12.94 -3.71 4.33
CA ALA A 264 -11.70 -4.47 4.21
C ALA A 264 -10.95 -4.22 2.89
N PHE A 265 -11.62 -3.78 1.84
CA PHE A 265 -10.97 -3.36 0.60
C PHE A 265 -10.21 -2.04 0.71
N ASP A 266 -10.47 -1.23 1.73
CA ASP A 266 -9.80 0.05 1.95
C ASP A 266 -8.48 -0.08 2.72
N ASN A 267 -8.20 -1.26 3.28
CA ASN A 267 -6.97 -1.50 4.02
C ASN A 267 -5.76 -1.20 3.14
N MET A 268 -4.78 -0.48 3.69
CA MET A 268 -3.54 -0.11 2.99
C MET A 268 -3.77 0.65 1.65
N GLY A 269 -4.91 1.35 1.52
CA GLY A 269 -5.36 2.04 0.30
C GLY A 269 -6.29 1.20 -0.56
N TRP A 270 -5.87 0.02 -0.96
CA TRP A 270 -6.65 -0.99 -1.65
C TRP A 270 -6.15 -2.39 -1.31
N ASP A 271 -7.03 -3.23 -0.81
CA ASP A 271 -6.75 -4.63 -0.47
C ASP A 271 -7.69 -5.60 -1.20
N GLY A 272 -7.60 -5.61 -2.51
CA GLY A 272 -8.29 -6.53 -3.40
C GLY A 272 -7.39 -6.96 -4.57
N PRO A 273 -7.82 -7.93 -5.39
CA PRO A 273 -7.21 -8.22 -6.68
C PRO A 273 -7.19 -6.96 -7.56
N VAL A 274 -6.11 -6.79 -8.32
CA VAL A 274 -6.00 -5.67 -9.27
C VAL A 274 -7.01 -5.86 -10.41
N SER A 275 -7.24 -7.10 -10.80
CA SER A 275 -8.19 -7.50 -11.85
C SER A 275 -9.65 -7.12 -11.61
N LEU A 276 -10.04 -6.75 -10.38
CA LEU A 276 -11.41 -6.28 -10.09
C LEU A 276 -11.75 -4.94 -10.77
N ASN A 277 -10.74 -4.21 -11.21
CA ASN A 277 -10.92 -2.90 -11.84
C ASN A 277 -10.32 -2.87 -13.24
N THR A 278 -10.76 -1.91 -14.04
CA THR A 278 -10.04 -1.39 -15.19
C THR A 278 -9.30 -0.11 -14.78
N TYR A 279 -8.17 0.17 -15.41
CA TYR A 279 -7.32 1.30 -15.03
C TYR A 279 -7.07 2.24 -16.19
N LYS A 280 -7.05 3.55 -15.89
CA LYS A 280 -6.73 4.62 -16.83
C LYS A 280 -5.74 5.58 -16.19
N PHE A 281 -4.64 5.88 -16.88
CA PHE A 281 -3.70 6.91 -16.45
C PHE A 281 -4.29 8.32 -16.70
N LEU A 282 -4.26 9.16 -15.68
CA LEU A 282 -4.78 10.52 -15.70
C LEU A 282 -3.66 11.57 -15.75
N GLY A 283 -2.41 11.13 -15.73
CA GLY A 283 -1.23 11.96 -15.78
C GLY A 283 -0.42 12.00 -14.51
N ALA A 284 0.81 12.47 -14.62
CA ALA A 284 1.67 12.79 -13.47
C ALA A 284 1.41 14.25 -13.07
N LYS A 285 1.10 14.49 -11.79
CA LYS A 285 0.78 15.81 -11.25
C LYS A 285 1.40 16.03 -9.89
N GLU A 286 1.70 17.28 -9.58
CA GLU A 286 2.27 17.66 -8.29
C GLU A 286 1.18 17.91 -7.24
N TYR A 287 1.40 17.34 -6.05
CA TYR A 287 0.49 17.49 -4.90
C TYR A 287 1.26 17.61 -3.60
N LEU A 288 0.63 18.24 -2.60
CA LEU A 288 1.09 18.28 -1.22
C LEU A 288 0.62 17.04 -0.46
N MET A 289 1.51 16.08 -0.27
CA MET A 289 1.21 14.80 0.39
C MET A 289 2.22 14.47 1.48
N GLY A 290 1.77 13.72 2.49
CA GLY A 290 2.63 13.30 3.59
C GLY A 290 3.45 12.06 3.25
N ARG A 291 4.79 12.14 3.41
CA ARG A 291 5.70 11.00 3.23
C ARG A 291 6.65 10.76 4.39
N HIS A 292 7.04 11.83 5.07
CA HIS A 292 7.98 11.79 6.21
C HIS A 292 7.31 12.40 7.46
N ASN A 293 6.11 11.90 7.78
CA ASN A 293 5.31 12.43 8.86
C ASN A 293 5.74 11.87 10.21
N ASP A 294 5.77 12.74 11.21
CA ASP A 294 5.97 12.37 12.60
C ASP A 294 4.62 12.36 13.33
N ALA A 295 4.08 11.16 13.55
CA ALA A 295 2.79 10.98 14.21
C ALA A 295 2.76 11.51 15.66
N ALA A 296 3.92 11.69 16.30
CA ALA A 296 3.98 12.25 17.64
C ALA A 296 3.68 13.76 17.69
N LYS A 297 3.69 14.43 16.54
CA LYS A 297 3.37 15.85 16.40
C LYS A 297 1.92 16.12 16.01
N LEU A 298 1.12 15.08 15.84
CA LEU A 298 -0.26 15.21 15.43
C LEU A 298 -1.16 15.51 16.63
N GLU A 299 -2.12 16.40 16.40
CA GLU A 299 -3.11 16.81 17.38
C GLU A 299 -4.52 16.53 16.86
N HIS A 300 -5.42 16.24 17.76
CA HIS A 300 -6.85 16.12 17.48
C HIS A 300 -7.69 16.44 18.70
N GLN A 301 -8.83 17.08 18.47
CA GLN A 301 -9.82 17.36 19.50
C GLN A 301 -11.25 17.27 18.91
N PRO A 302 -12.29 17.11 19.73
CA PRO A 302 -13.67 17.20 19.26
C PRO A 302 -13.93 18.51 18.51
N GLY A 303 -14.70 18.44 17.43
CA GLY A 303 -14.93 19.58 16.53
C GLY A 303 -14.08 19.56 15.25
N GLU A 304 -13.27 18.53 15.06
CA GLU A 304 -12.38 18.35 13.89
C GLU A 304 -12.62 17.00 13.25
N CYS A 305 -12.55 16.93 11.93
CA CYS A 305 -12.72 15.68 11.19
C CYS A 305 -11.41 14.94 10.89
N LEU A 306 -10.27 15.63 10.97
CA LEU A 306 -8.94 15.12 10.60
C LEU A 306 -7.87 15.51 11.62
N TRP A 307 -6.75 14.77 11.60
CA TRP A 307 -5.56 15.14 12.37
C TRP A 307 -5.00 16.50 11.91
N LYS A 308 -4.61 17.32 12.87
CA LYS A 308 -3.84 18.54 12.66
C LYS A 308 -2.35 18.28 12.73
N GLY A 309 -1.57 19.11 12.03
CA GLY A 309 -0.12 19.10 12.09
C GLY A 309 0.55 18.10 11.17
N THR A 310 -0.20 17.45 10.25
CA THR A 310 0.42 16.59 9.24
C THR A 310 1.46 17.36 8.44
N GLN A 311 2.62 16.75 8.20
CA GLN A 311 3.67 17.31 7.35
C GLN A 311 3.45 16.87 5.91
N ARG A 312 3.41 17.83 4.97
CA ARG A 312 3.15 17.55 3.55
C ARG A 312 4.21 18.16 2.67
N GLU A 313 4.75 17.37 1.78
CA GLU A 313 5.77 17.70 0.79
C GLU A 313 5.13 17.89 -0.57
N ARG A 314 5.65 18.81 -1.39
CA ARG A 314 5.29 18.90 -2.80
C ARG A 314 5.96 17.78 -3.55
N ILE A 315 5.17 16.85 -4.10
CA ILE A 315 5.66 15.66 -4.81
C ILE A 315 4.88 15.42 -6.08
N LYS A 316 5.53 14.83 -7.09
CA LYS A 316 4.91 14.45 -8.37
C LYS A 316 4.34 13.04 -8.25
N LEU A 317 3.02 12.91 -8.27
CA LEU A 317 2.30 11.64 -8.15
C LEU A 317 1.83 11.12 -9.50
N GLN A 318 1.76 9.80 -9.62
CA GLN A 318 1.07 9.09 -10.70
C GLN A 318 -0.41 9.00 -10.33
N VAL A 319 -1.28 9.65 -11.12
CA VAL A 319 -2.72 9.65 -10.86
C VAL A 319 -3.39 8.67 -11.81
N ILE A 320 -4.12 7.70 -11.24
CA ILE A 320 -4.86 6.72 -12.02
C ILE A 320 -6.32 6.63 -11.60
N GLU A 321 -7.21 6.40 -12.56
CA GLU A 321 -8.59 6.00 -12.30
C GLU A 321 -8.66 4.47 -12.25
N ALA A 322 -9.23 3.93 -11.18
CA ALA A 322 -9.60 2.53 -11.04
C ALA A 322 -11.13 2.42 -11.08
N LYS A 323 -11.70 1.83 -12.14
CA LYS A 323 -13.13 1.64 -12.31
C LYS A 323 -13.51 0.19 -12.10
N SER A 324 -14.45 -0.08 -11.19
CA SER A 324 -14.92 -1.43 -10.92
C SER A 324 -15.51 -2.10 -12.16
N LYS A 325 -15.16 -3.38 -12.37
CA LYS A 325 -15.79 -4.25 -13.38
C LYS A 325 -17.14 -4.81 -12.88
N ASP A 326 -17.32 -4.87 -11.54
CA ASP A 326 -18.57 -5.30 -10.93
C ASP A 326 -19.48 -4.09 -10.65
N PRO A 327 -20.66 -3.98 -11.29
CA PRO A 327 -21.58 -2.87 -11.07
C PRO A 327 -22.18 -2.87 -9.65
N ASN A 328 -22.09 -4.00 -8.93
CA ASN A 328 -22.58 -4.12 -7.56
C ASN A 328 -21.53 -3.83 -6.50
N PHE A 329 -20.28 -3.58 -6.90
CA PHE A 329 -19.25 -3.19 -5.95
C PHE A 329 -19.59 -1.84 -5.32
N ILE A 330 -19.22 -1.63 -4.03
CA ILE A 330 -19.58 -0.41 -3.30
C ILE A 330 -19.04 0.86 -3.94
N TYR A 331 -17.87 0.79 -4.58
CA TYR A 331 -17.26 1.90 -5.30
C TYR A 331 -17.41 1.69 -6.82
N SER A 332 -18.09 2.62 -7.51
CA SER A 332 -18.16 2.60 -8.98
C SER A 332 -16.81 2.88 -9.61
N LYS A 333 -16.05 3.80 -9.01
CA LYS A 333 -14.68 4.14 -9.38
C LYS A 333 -13.93 4.73 -8.20
N MET A 334 -12.61 4.77 -8.33
CA MET A 334 -11.69 5.43 -7.41
C MET A 334 -10.63 6.20 -8.21
N ILE A 335 -10.15 7.31 -7.67
CA ILE A 335 -8.95 8.00 -8.19
C ILE A 335 -7.83 7.75 -7.19
N TRP A 336 -6.76 7.12 -7.63
CA TRP A 336 -5.60 6.81 -6.80
C TRP A 336 -4.46 7.77 -7.08
N TYR A 337 -3.86 8.30 -6.04
CA TYR A 337 -2.70 9.19 -6.08
C TYR A 337 -1.50 8.41 -5.56
N LEU A 338 -0.69 7.87 -6.48
CA LEU A 338 0.40 6.95 -6.19
C LEU A 338 1.75 7.68 -6.19
N ASP A 339 2.52 7.49 -5.14
CA ASP A 339 3.89 7.97 -5.05
C ASP A 339 4.84 7.05 -5.86
N PRO A 340 5.50 7.51 -6.92
CA PRO A 340 6.36 6.66 -7.74
C PRO A 340 7.64 6.18 -7.04
N GLU A 341 8.06 6.85 -5.94
CA GLU A 341 9.22 6.44 -5.17
C GLU A 341 8.91 5.27 -4.22
N SER A 342 7.73 5.24 -3.61
CA SER A 342 7.35 4.18 -2.66
C SER A 342 6.26 3.25 -3.16
N TRP A 343 5.59 3.62 -4.24
CA TRP A 343 4.33 3.03 -4.72
C TRP A 343 3.21 3.04 -3.68
N GLN A 344 3.33 3.87 -2.64
CA GLN A 344 2.24 4.09 -1.69
C GLN A 344 1.09 4.85 -2.35
N MET A 345 -0.14 4.49 -2.03
CA MET A 345 -1.31 5.32 -2.32
C MET A 345 -1.44 6.34 -1.19
N LEU A 346 -1.07 7.58 -1.45
CA LEU A 346 -1.08 8.63 -0.41
C LEU A 346 -2.45 9.29 -0.27
N TYR A 347 -3.26 9.25 -1.34
CA TYR A 347 -4.62 9.76 -1.32
C TYR A 347 -5.50 8.98 -2.28
N ALA A 348 -6.81 8.91 -1.99
CA ALA A 348 -7.79 8.38 -2.93
C ALA A 348 -9.16 9.04 -2.77
N ASP A 349 -9.78 9.38 -3.90
CA ASP A 349 -11.20 9.71 -3.98
C ASP A 349 -11.99 8.47 -4.37
N LYS A 350 -13.07 8.18 -3.64
CA LYS A 350 -13.91 7.00 -3.87
C LYS A 350 -15.35 7.43 -4.14
N TYR A 351 -15.93 6.89 -5.18
CA TYR A 351 -17.22 7.29 -5.70
C TYR A 351 -18.26 6.19 -5.50
N ASP A 352 -19.46 6.58 -5.08
CA ASP A 352 -20.59 5.67 -4.91
C ASP A 352 -21.09 5.11 -6.27
N ARG A 353 -22.09 4.22 -6.24
CA ARG A 353 -22.65 3.61 -7.45
C ARG A 353 -23.33 4.61 -8.40
N GLN A 354 -23.73 5.78 -7.90
CA GLN A 354 -24.28 6.88 -8.68
C GLN A 354 -23.19 7.79 -9.27
N GLY A 355 -21.93 7.48 -9.00
CA GLY A 355 -20.79 8.27 -9.47
C GLY A 355 -20.54 9.56 -8.71
N ARG A 356 -21.16 9.75 -7.53
CA ARG A 356 -20.94 10.90 -6.66
C ARG A 356 -19.75 10.61 -5.73
N LEU A 357 -18.95 11.63 -5.43
CA LEU A 357 -17.90 11.50 -4.42
C LEU A 357 -18.53 11.05 -3.09
N TRP A 358 -18.02 9.97 -2.57
CA TRP A 358 -18.51 9.40 -1.31
C TRP A 358 -17.46 9.51 -0.21
N LYS A 359 -16.26 9.02 -0.47
CA LYS A 359 -15.19 9.02 0.54
C LYS A 359 -13.89 9.60 -0.01
N ALA A 360 -13.19 10.29 0.87
CA ALA A 360 -11.81 10.71 0.67
C ALA A 360 -10.92 9.94 1.65
N GLN A 361 -9.91 9.25 1.15
CA GLN A 361 -8.93 8.52 1.96
C GLN A 361 -7.59 9.23 1.89
N ASP A 362 -7.11 9.72 3.02
CA ASP A 362 -5.81 10.38 3.17
C ASP A 362 -4.90 9.48 4.01
N GLN A 363 -3.78 9.05 3.43
CA GLN A 363 -2.79 8.19 4.07
C GLN A 363 -1.48 8.93 4.17
N ILE A 364 -1.05 9.21 5.41
CA ILE A 364 0.15 9.98 5.64
C ILE A 364 1.32 9.03 5.87
N GLY A 365 2.28 9.09 4.96
CA GLY A 365 3.45 8.22 4.94
C GLY A 365 4.51 8.61 5.98
N PHE A 366 5.33 7.66 6.35
CA PHE A 366 6.52 7.83 7.16
C PHE A 366 7.60 6.82 6.74
N VAL A 367 8.82 7.05 7.18
CA VAL A 367 9.93 6.11 7.03
C VAL A 367 10.24 5.51 8.41
N GLY A 368 10.01 4.20 8.52
CA GLY A 368 10.34 3.42 9.71
C GLY A 368 11.65 2.66 9.57
N THR A 369 12.01 1.94 10.62
CA THR A 369 13.20 1.09 10.66
C THR A 369 12.80 -0.37 10.67
N GLY A 370 13.26 -1.11 9.68
CA GLY A 370 13.01 -2.54 9.49
C GLY A 370 14.09 -3.45 10.05
N TYR A 371 14.16 -4.67 9.52
CA TYR A 371 15.11 -5.68 9.92
C TYR A 371 16.56 -5.18 9.74
N GLN A 372 17.39 -5.33 10.78
CA GLN A 372 18.79 -4.85 10.79
C GLN A 372 18.98 -3.36 10.45
N GLY A 373 17.98 -2.53 10.72
CA GLY A 373 18.10 -1.09 10.54
C GLY A 373 17.80 -0.57 9.13
N VAL A 374 17.34 -1.42 8.20
CA VAL A 374 16.97 -0.97 6.85
C VAL A 374 15.74 -0.06 6.87
N PRO A 375 15.65 0.94 5.96
CA PRO A 375 14.48 1.80 5.88
C PRO A 375 13.26 1.03 5.34
N VAL A 376 12.09 1.32 5.91
CA VAL A 376 10.79 0.83 5.44
C VAL A 376 9.84 2.00 5.32
N THR A 377 9.27 2.18 4.13
CA THR A 377 8.27 3.21 3.89
C THR A 377 6.88 2.64 4.08
N HIS A 378 6.08 3.29 4.92
CA HIS A 378 4.71 2.91 5.21
C HIS A 378 3.88 4.16 5.55
N PHE A 379 2.57 4.05 5.72
CA PHE A 379 1.77 5.10 6.34
C PHE A 379 1.64 4.83 7.84
N ASN A 380 1.74 5.88 8.67
CA ASN A 380 1.49 5.80 10.11
C ASN A 380 0.23 6.54 10.55
N THR A 381 -0.47 7.17 9.61
CA THR A 381 -1.70 7.90 9.87
C THR A 381 -2.67 7.62 8.74
N GLY A 382 -3.84 7.11 9.09
CA GLY A 382 -4.93 6.84 8.17
C GLY A 382 -6.13 7.70 8.51
N GLN A 383 -6.75 8.32 7.51
CA GLN A 383 -7.93 9.14 7.62
C GLN A 383 -8.89 8.79 6.49
N MET A 384 -10.13 8.41 6.84
CA MET A 384 -11.21 8.19 5.88
C MET A 384 -12.35 9.12 6.20
N ILE A 385 -12.77 9.92 5.24
CA ILE A 385 -13.84 10.89 5.39
C ILE A 385 -15.01 10.47 4.50
N ASP A 386 -16.18 10.24 5.10
CA ASP A 386 -17.45 10.09 4.36
C ASP A 386 -18.03 11.49 4.12
N VAL A 387 -17.80 12.01 2.90
CA VAL A 387 -18.21 13.37 2.54
C VAL A 387 -19.73 13.51 2.36
N GLN A 388 -20.46 12.40 2.26
CA GLN A 388 -21.93 12.45 2.14
C GLN A 388 -22.59 12.52 3.53
N ARG A 389 -22.01 11.89 4.55
CA ARG A 389 -22.56 11.83 5.92
C ARG A 389 -21.96 12.83 6.90
N THR A 390 -20.86 13.50 6.56
CA THR A 390 -20.06 14.29 7.50
C THR A 390 -19.55 13.39 8.65
N HIS A 391 -18.83 12.35 8.29
CA HIS A 391 -18.35 11.33 9.22
C HIS A 391 -16.90 10.99 8.88
N SER A 392 -16.09 10.65 9.86
CA SER A 392 -14.71 10.24 9.58
C SER A 392 -14.20 9.19 10.56
N THR A 393 -13.27 8.39 10.07
CA THR A 393 -12.49 7.44 10.87
C THR A 393 -11.03 7.82 10.75
N ILE A 394 -10.39 8.15 11.86
CA ILE A 394 -8.99 8.57 11.92
C ILE A 394 -8.20 7.64 12.84
N ALA A 395 -6.99 7.27 12.42
CA ALA A 395 -6.12 6.41 13.21
C ALA A 395 -4.66 6.80 13.07
N ILE A 396 -3.89 6.59 14.14
CA ILE A 396 -2.43 6.60 14.16
C ILE A 396 -1.96 5.19 14.44
N SER A 397 -0.94 4.76 13.70
CA SER A 397 -0.33 3.44 13.78
C SER A 397 1.10 3.53 14.33
N LYS A 398 1.42 2.69 15.31
CA LYS A 398 2.78 2.47 15.79
C LYS A 398 3.27 1.13 15.26
N PHE A 399 4.35 1.14 14.49
CA PHE A 399 4.89 -0.04 13.81
C PHE A 399 6.17 -0.55 14.45
N GLU A 400 6.30 -1.89 14.46
CA GLU A 400 7.50 -2.65 14.71
C GLU A 400 7.75 -3.52 13.46
N PHE A 401 8.64 -3.07 12.57
CA PHE A 401 8.96 -3.79 11.32
C PHE A 401 10.01 -4.87 11.52
N GLY A 402 10.23 -5.67 10.46
CA GLY A 402 11.24 -6.73 10.45
C GLY A 402 10.89 -7.91 11.33
N GLN A 403 9.60 -8.08 11.63
CA GLN A 403 9.13 -9.18 12.48
C GLN A 403 9.17 -10.51 11.72
N GLN A 404 9.52 -11.57 12.45
CA GLN A 404 9.41 -12.95 12.00
C GLN A 404 8.37 -13.66 12.86
N PHE A 405 7.28 -14.08 12.25
CA PHE A 405 6.21 -14.74 12.95
C PHE A 405 6.27 -16.27 12.72
N PRO A 406 6.10 -17.10 13.75
CA PRO A 406 5.90 -18.52 13.56
C PRO A 406 4.59 -18.76 12.79
N MET A 407 4.63 -19.68 11.83
CA MET A 407 3.51 -19.89 10.90
C MET A 407 2.25 -20.47 11.57
N ASP A 408 2.40 -21.08 12.75
CA ASP A 408 1.27 -21.54 13.58
C ASP A 408 0.37 -20.40 14.09
N MET A 409 0.88 -19.17 14.16
CA MET A 409 0.05 -17.98 14.46
C MET A 409 -1.07 -17.75 13.43
N PHE A 410 -0.92 -18.29 12.22
CA PHE A 410 -1.87 -18.12 11.12
C PHE A 410 -2.69 -19.39 10.90
N THR A 411 -3.18 -19.98 11.99
CA THR A 411 -4.02 -21.18 11.99
C THR A 411 -5.32 -20.94 12.76
N LEU A 412 -6.36 -21.73 12.46
CA LEU A 412 -7.63 -21.65 13.19
C LEU A 412 -7.45 -22.03 14.66
N ASP A 413 -6.56 -22.98 14.95
CA ASP A 413 -6.24 -23.38 16.32
C ASP A 413 -5.66 -22.23 17.13
N TYR A 414 -4.74 -21.45 16.54
CA TYR A 414 -4.19 -20.26 17.19
C TYR A 414 -5.25 -19.18 17.41
N LEU A 415 -6.09 -18.95 16.39
CA LEU A 415 -7.19 -18.00 16.47
C LEU A 415 -8.14 -18.34 17.63
N GLN A 416 -8.43 -19.61 17.83
CA GLN A 416 -9.30 -20.10 18.89
C GLN A 416 -8.59 -20.08 20.27
N LYS A 417 -7.37 -20.62 20.40
CA LYS A 417 -6.63 -20.75 21.67
C LYS A 417 -6.32 -19.41 22.34
N ARG A 418 -6.11 -18.36 21.55
CA ARG A 418 -5.83 -17.01 22.05
C ARG A 418 -7.10 -16.20 22.32
N GLY A 419 -8.28 -16.77 22.09
CA GLY A 419 -9.59 -16.16 22.36
C GLY A 419 -10.09 -16.32 23.79
N TYR A 420 -9.30 -16.96 24.67
CA TYR A 420 -9.64 -17.16 26.10
C TYR A 420 -8.75 -16.31 27.00
#